data_f6d8ee59d5adc51c2ad161cf45ecc177
#
_entry.id   f6d8ee59d5adc51c2ad161cf45ecc177
#
_cell.length_a   1.000
_cell.length_b   1.000
_cell.length_c   1.000
_cell.angle_alpha   90.00
_cell.angle_beta   90.00
_cell.angle_gamma   90.00
#
_symmetry.space_group_name_H-M   'P 1'
#
loop_
_entity.id
_entity.type
_entity.pdbx_description
1 polymer ?
#
loop_
_entity_poly.entity_id
_entity_poly.type
_entity_poly.pdbx_seq_one_letter_code
_entity_poly.pdbx_strand_id
1 'polypeptide(L)'
;MTIKDAPEEWRVTATSTPFRGNKTSVRTDEVVMPDGSVVSRDYQVHPGSVAILALDDAGRVLVLRQYRHPVRQKLWEIPAGLLDVPGENPLHAAQRELYEEAHVKAEDWRVLTDVYTTPGGCDEAVRIFLARGLSEAEGERFEVSEEEADMELARVGTAELVRGVLAGELHNNCLAVGVLALTAALAGDGIESLRPAEAPWPARPFES
;
A
#
# COMPACT_ATOMS: atom_id res chain seq x y z
N MET A 1 16.37 -17.70 -17.79
CA MET A 1 15.24 -16.78 -18.08
C MET A 1 14.99 -15.96 -16.81
N THR A 2 15.05 -14.64 -16.88
CA THR A 2 14.73 -13.79 -15.73
C THR A 2 13.24 -13.46 -15.81
N ILE A 3 12.47 -13.82 -14.79
CA ILE A 3 11.04 -13.46 -14.69
C ILE A 3 10.95 -12.07 -14.11
N LYS A 4 10.39 -11.13 -14.87
CA LYS A 4 10.14 -9.75 -14.47
C LYS A 4 8.98 -9.17 -15.27
N ASP A 5 8.24 -8.26 -14.64
CA ASP A 5 7.23 -7.47 -15.34
C ASP A 5 7.89 -6.48 -16.30
N ALA A 6 7.18 -6.14 -17.36
CA ALA A 6 7.62 -5.18 -18.37
C ALA A 6 6.46 -4.24 -18.72
N PRO A 7 6.73 -2.94 -18.92
CA PRO A 7 5.73 -2.02 -19.42
C PRO A 7 5.32 -2.41 -20.83
N GLU A 8 4.03 -2.34 -21.10
CA GLU A 8 3.45 -2.54 -22.43
C GLU A 8 2.24 -1.63 -22.57
N GLU A 9 2.16 -0.91 -23.68
CA GLU A 9 1.05 -0.01 -23.99
C GLU A 9 0.34 -0.46 -25.26
N TRP A 10 -0.97 -0.67 -25.17
CA TRP A 10 -1.81 -0.91 -26.33
C TRP A 10 -2.49 0.38 -26.75
N ARG A 11 -2.78 0.49 -28.06
CA ARG A 11 -3.38 1.69 -28.62
C ARG A 11 -4.78 1.93 -28.06
N VAL A 12 -5.00 3.09 -27.46
CA VAL A 12 -6.30 3.59 -27.04
C VAL A 12 -6.87 4.50 -28.13
N THR A 13 -8.10 4.26 -28.56
CA THR A 13 -8.78 5.04 -29.60
C THR A 13 -9.75 6.08 -29.06
N ALA A 14 -10.28 5.86 -27.86
CA ALA A 14 -11.11 6.81 -27.14
C ALA A 14 -11.01 6.58 -25.64
N THR A 15 -11.20 7.65 -24.85
CA THR A 15 -11.25 7.63 -23.37
C THR A 15 -12.45 8.44 -22.91
N SER A 16 -13.15 7.94 -21.91
CA SER A 16 -14.21 8.66 -21.22
C SER A 16 -14.15 8.43 -19.69
N THR A 17 -14.88 9.25 -18.94
CA THR A 17 -15.00 9.10 -17.48
C THR A 17 -16.48 9.04 -17.12
N PRO A 18 -17.12 7.87 -17.22
CA PRO A 18 -18.56 7.72 -17.04
C PRO A 18 -19.01 7.95 -15.59
N PHE A 19 -18.11 7.82 -14.63
CA PHE A 19 -18.40 8.11 -13.23
C PHE A 19 -17.27 8.93 -12.60
N ARG A 20 -17.66 9.97 -11.85
CA ARG A 20 -16.75 10.78 -11.03
C ARG A 20 -17.43 11.03 -9.68
N GLY A 21 -16.90 10.36 -8.65
CA GLY A 21 -17.30 10.53 -7.25
C GLY A 21 -16.36 11.50 -6.50
N ASN A 22 -16.52 11.57 -5.18
CA ASN A 22 -15.72 12.45 -4.32
C ASN A 22 -14.24 11.98 -4.21
N LYS A 23 -14.03 10.68 -4.05
CA LYS A 23 -12.68 10.08 -3.85
C LYS A 23 -12.29 9.09 -4.95
N THR A 24 -13.17 8.80 -5.90
CA THR A 24 -12.89 7.81 -6.95
C THR A 24 -13.53 8.20 -8.26
N SER A 25 -12.94 7.76 -9.36
CA SER A 25 -13.53 7.87 -10.70
C SER A 25 -13.35 6.54 -11.44
N VAL A 26 -14.26 6.32 -12.40
CA VAL A 26 -14.15 5.19 -13.34
C VAL A 26 -13.80 5.76 -14.70
N ARG A 27 -12.77 5.20 -15.32
CA ARG A 27 -12.38 5.49 -16.71
C ARG A 27 -12.80 4.32 -17.60
N THR A 28 -13.22 4.66 -18.82
CA THR A 28 -13.47 3.68 -19.89
C THR A 28 -12.57 4.03 -21.07
N ASP A 29 -11.73 3.08 -21.45
CA ASP A 29 -10.85 3.18 -22.63
C ASP A 29 -11.29 2.19 -23.70
N GLU A 30 -11.36 2.65 -24.97
CA GLU A 30 -11.52 1.80 -26.15
C GLU A 30 -10.12 1.35 -26.61
N VAL A 31 -9.79 0.10 -26.35
CA VAL A 31 -8.45 -0.46 -26.52
C VAL A 31 -8.40 -1.37 -27.75
N VAL A 32 -7.41 -1.18 -28.62
CA VAL A 32 -7.16 -2.08 -29.75
C VAL A 32 -6.42 -3.33 -29.24
N MET A 33 -7.07 -4.48 -29.36
CA MET A 33 -6.52 -5.77 -28.96
C MET A 33 -5.49 -6.30 -29.98
N PRO A 34 -4.64 -7.27 -29.60
CA PRO A 34 -3.65 -7.86 -30.50
C PRO A 34 -4.24 -8.51 -31.77
N ASP A 35 -5.50 -8.94 -31.73
CA ASP A 35 -6.23 -9.47 -32.89
C ASP A 35 -6.87 -8.39 -33.78
N GLY A 36 -6.68 -7.11 -33.44
CA GLY A 36 -7.22 -5.96 -34.13
C GLY A 36 -8.64 -5.55 -33.72
N SER A 37 -9.29 -6.30 -32.84
CA SER A 37 -10.60 -5.91 -32.28
C SER A 37 -10.46 -4.70 -31.35
N VAL A 38 -11.53 -3.91 -31.21
CA VAL A 38 -11.59 -2.81 -30.23
C VAL A 38 -12.54 -3.23 -29.11
N VAL A 39 -12.05 -3.15 -27.88
CA VAL A 39 -12.79 -3.58 -26.68
C VAL A 39 -12.72 -2.50 -25.62
N SER A 40 -13.89 -2.21 -25.00
CA SER A 40 -13.98 -1.30 -23.87
C SER A 40 -13.34 -1.92 -22.62
N ARG A 41 -12.57 -1.11 -21.87
CA ARG A 41 -11.97 -1.46 -20.58
C ARG A 41 -12.37 -0.41 -19.55
N ASP A 42 -13.16 -0.85 -18.58
CA ASP A 42 -13.55 -0.03 -17.44
C ASP A 42 -12.63 -0.31 -16.26
N TYR A 43 -12.12 0.75 -15.65
CA TYR A 43 -11.28 0.62 -14.46
C TYR A 43 -11.41 1.82 -13.54
N GLN A 44 -11.17 1.59 -12.24
CA GLN A 44 -11.07 2.64 -11.25
C GLN A 44 -9.71 3.33 -11.37
N VAL A 45 -9.75 4.67 -11.41
CA VAL A 45 -8.54 5.50 -11.36
C VAL A 45 -8.22 5.82 -9.90
N HIS A 46 -6.97 5.55 -9.50
CA HIS A 46 -6.52 5.70 -8.12
C HIS A 46 -5.21 6.51 -8.03
N PRO A 47 -5.04 7.39 -7.02
CA PRO A 47 -3.82 8.17 -6.86
C PRO A 47 -2.58 7.33 -6.51
N GLY A 48 -2.76 6.06 -6.15
CA GLY A 48 -1.75 5.20 -5.54
C GLY A 48 -1.70 5.38 -4.03
N SER A 49 -0.98 4.49 -3.37
CA SER A 49 -0.91 4.46 -1.91
C SER A 49 0.47 4.05 -1.42
N VAL A 50 0.76 4.39 -0.18
CA VAL A 50 1.86 3.84 0.61
C VAL A 50 1.31 3.05 1.77
N ALA A 51 2.03 2.01 2.20
CA ALA A 51 1.72 1.27 3.42
C ALA A 51 3.01 1.04 4.22
N ILE A 52 2.91 0.96 5.53
CA ILE A 52 4.05 0.97 6.43
C ILE A 52 4.03 -0.26 7.33
N LEU A 53 4.93 -1.21 7.11
CA LEU A 53 5.18 -2.28 8.04
C LEU A 53 6.21 -1.79 9.08
N ALA A 54 5.69 -1.24 10.17
CA ALA A 54 6.49 -0.70 11.27
C ALA A 54 6.84 -1.83 12.25
N LEU A 55 8.14 -2.22 12.26
CA LEU A 55 8.67 -3.35 13.00
C LEU A 55 9.47 -2.85 14.21
N ASP A 56 9.07 -3.25 15.42
CA ASP A 56 9.81 -2.94 16.64
C ASP A 56 10.98 -3.92 16.90
N ASP A 57 11.84 -3.57 17.87
CA ASP A 57 13.02 -4.38 18.24
C ASP A 57 12.66 -5.75 18.87
N ALA A 58 11.41 -5.92 19.30
CA ALA A 58 10.89 -7.21 19.79
C ALA A 58 10.31 -8.09 18.65
N GLY A 59 10.42 -7.66 17.39
CA GLY A 59 9.89 -8.39 16.23
C GLY A 59 8.37 -8.32 16.09
N ARG A 60 7.73 -7.29 16.67
CA ARG A 60 6.30 -7.05 16.57
C ARG A 60 6.03 -5.96 15.54
N VAL A 61 4.98 -6.16 14.77
CA VAL A 61 4.46 -5.22 13.78
C VAL A 61 3.37 -4.36 14.43
N LEU A 62 3.45 -3.06 14.22
CA LEU A 62 2.36 -2.14 14.54
C LEU A 62 1.23 -2.36 13.55
N VAL A 63 0.06 -2.66 14.06
CA VAL A 63 -1.17 -2.83 13.28
C VAL A 63 -2.27 -1.96 13.84
N LEU A 64 -3.20 -1.59 12.97
CA LEU A 64 -4.41 -0.86 13.33
C LEU A 64 -5.64 -1.64 12.85
N ARG A 65 -6.78 -1.39 13.49
CA ARG A 65 -8.03 -2.03 13.13
C ARG A 65 -9.08 -0.98 12.85
N GLN A 66 -9.62 -0.98 11.64
CA GLN A 66 -10.63 -0.02 11.22
C GLN A 66 -11.74 -0.67 10.37
N TYR A 67 -12.90 0.00 10.32
CA TYR A 67 -14.01 -0.42 9.48
C TYR A 67 -13.80 -0.06 8.02
N ARG A 68 -13.99 -1.02 7.13
CA ARG A 68 -13.95 -0.81 5.67
C ARG A 68 -15.32 -1.04 5.07
N HIS A 69 -16.01 0.04 4.76
CA HIS A 69 -17.42 0.01 4.31
C HIS A 69 -17.67 -0.84 3.05
N PRO A 70 -16.83 -0.82 2.00
CA PRO A 70 -17.07 -1.63 0.80
C PRO A 70 -17.17 -3.13 1.07
N VAL A 71 -16.38 -3.64 2.02
CA VAL A 71 -16.37 -5.06 2.41
C VAL A 71 -17.17 -5.34 3.69
N ARG A 72 -17.65 -4.28 4.38
CA ARG A 72 -18.46 -4.34 5.61
C ARG A 72 -17.81 -5.14 6.73
N GLN A 73 -16.49 -4.94 6.90
CA GLN A 73 -15.70 -5.59 7.93
C GLN A 73 -14.78 -4.61 8.65
N LYS A 74 -14.50 -4.87 9.93
CA LYS A 74 -13.34 -4.31 10.62
C LYS A 74 -12.13 -5.18 10.29
N LEU A 75 -11.13 -4.60 9.64
CA LEU A 75 -9.92 -5.28 9.22
C LEU A 75 -8.74 -4.85 10.10
N TRP A 76 -7.88 -5.79 10.43
CA TRP A 76 -6.53 -5.49 10.88
C TRP A 76 -5.67 -5.15 9.67
N GLU A 77 -4.99 -4.03 9.73
CA GLU A 77 -4.21 -3.43 8.66
C GLU A 77 -2.87 -2.92 9.18
N ILE A 78 -1.94 -2.59 8.30
CA ILE A 78 -0.77 -1.77 8.63
C ILE A 78 -1.09 -0.31 8.28
N PRO A 79 -0.47 0.70 8.91
CA PRO A 79 -0.64 2.10 8.55
C PRO A 79 -0.49 2.33 7.05
N ALA A 80 -1.39 3.12 6.45
CA ALA A 80 -1.42 3.31 5.01
C ALA A 80 -2.16 4.59 4.62
N GLY A 81 -1.69 5.27 3.58
CA GLY A 81 -2.35 6.47 3.08
C GLY A 81 -2.23 6.69 1.58
N LEU A 82 -3.04 7.61 1.08
CA LEU A 82 -3.11 7.94 -0.33
C LEU A 82 -1.96 8.86 -0.77
N LEU A 83 -1.55 8.74 -2.02
CA LEU A 83 -0.65 9.68 -2.69
C LEU A 83 -1.47 10.75 -3.44
N ASP A 84 -2.33 11.45 -2.71
CA ASP A 84 -3.25 12.46 -3.23
C ASP A 84 -2.77 13.91 -3.02
N VAL A 85 -1.66 14.10 -2.31
CA VAL A 85 -0.99 15.39 -2.19
C VAL A 85 -0.06 15.59 -3.39
N PRO A 86 -0.31 16.61 -4.24
CA PRO A 86 0.50 16.84 -5.43
C PRO A 86 1.98 17.06 -5.09
N GLY A 87 2.87 16.30 -5.72
CA GLY A 87 4.31 16.40 -5.54
C GLY A 87 4.86 15.80 -4.24
N GLU A 88 4.03 15.16 -3.40
CA GLU A 88 4.51 14.51 -2.19
C GLU A 88 5.31 13.24 -2.54
N ASN A 89 6.54 13.17 -2.01
CA ASN A 89 7.38 11.98 -2.15
C ASN A 89 6.76 10.79 -1.41
N PRO A 90 6.71 9.57 -1.98
CA PRO A 90 6.13 8.41 -1.32
C PRO A 90 6.70 8.09 0.08
N LEU A 91 7.99 8.31 0.31
CA LEU A 91 8.58 8.15 1.64
C LEU A 91 8.06 9.19 2.63
N HIS A 92 7.91 10.45 2.20
CA HIS A 92 7.35 11.50 3.06
C HIS A 92 5.87 11.22 3.39
N ALA A 93 5.09 10.77 2.40
CA ALA A 93 3.73 10.30 2.65
C ALA A 93 3.70 9.17 3.69
N ALA A 94 4.55 8.15 3.55
CA ALA A 94 4.64 7.06 4.52
C ALA A 94 5.02 7.53 5.94
N GLN A 95 5.94 8.49 6.05
CA GLN A 95 6.33 9.06 7.34
C GLN A 95 5.20 9.87 7.98
N ARG A 96 4.46 10.63 7.17
CA ARG A 96 3.29 11.39 7.61
C ARG A 96 2.18 10.47 8.09
N GLU A 97 1.81 9.45 7.32
CA GLU A 97 0.76 8.49 7.68
C GLU A 97 1.09 7.70 8.95
N LEU A 98 2.34 7.24 9.11
CA LEU A 98 2.78 6.57 10.34
C LEU A 98 2.63 7.47 11.57
N TYR A 99 2.92 8.77 11.40
CA TYR A 99 2.74 9.75 12.45
C TYR A 99 1.27 10.05 12.74
N GLU A 100 0.46 10.28 11.71
CA GLU A 100 -0.96 10.64 11.83
C GLU A 100 -1.77 9.50 12.44
N GLU A 101 -1.67 8.28 11.91
CA GLU A 101 -2.46 7.13 12.35
C GLU A 101 -1.95 6.50 13.65
N ALA A 102 -0.65 6.46 13.88
CA ALA A 102 -0.07 5.72 15.00
C ALA A 102 0.72 6.56 16.01
N HIS A 103 0.99 7.83 15.73
CA HIS A 103 1.83 8.72 16.54
C HIS A 103 3.24 8.17 16.79
N VAL A 104 3.81 7.51 15.76
CA VAL A 104 5.11 6.85 15.78
C VAL A 104 6.01 7.44 14.70
N LYS A 105 7.31 7.53 14.99
CA LYS A 105 8.39 7.85 14.05
C LYS A 105 9.30 6.65 13.89
N ALA A 106 10.04 6.59 12.78
CA ALA A 106 11.01 5.56 12.51
C ALA A 106 12.30 6.16 11.92
N GLU A 107 13.43 5.54 12.20
CA GLU A 107 14.76 6.03 11.77
C GLU A 107 15.25 5.34 10.49
N ASP A 108 14.93 4.06 10.30
CA ASP A 108 15.39 3.26 9.15
C ASP A 108 14.22 2.85 8.29
N TRP A 109 14.32 3.17 6.99
CA TRP A 109 13.30 2.94 5.99
C TRP A 109 13.85 2.17 4.80
N ARG A 110 13.13 1.13 4.38
CA ARG A 110 13.44 0.34 3.19
C ARG A 110 12.18 0.11 2.38
N VAL A 111 12.30 -0.03 1.08
CA VAL A 111 11.19 -0.54 0.27
C VAL A 111 11.10 -2.05 0.49
N LEU A 112 10.02 -2.51 1.13
CA LEU A 112 9.78 -3.92 1.35
C LEU A 112 9.30 -4.59 0.06
N THR A 113 8.24 -4.06 -0.54
CA THR A 113 7.74 -4.53 -1.84
C THR A 113 6.84 -3.50 -2.50
N ASP A 114 6.61 -3.64 -3.81
CA ASP A 114 5.65 -2.87 -4.59
C ASP A 114 4.61 -3.83 -5.17
N VAL A 115 3.34 -3.46 -5.17
CA VAL A 115 2.25 -4.30 -5.67
C VAL A 115 1.19 -3.48 -6.39
N TYR A 116 0.52 -4.08 -7.36
CA TYR A 116 -0.79 -3.65 -7.84
C TYR A 116 -1.87 -4.40 -7.04
N THR A 117 -2.86 -3.70 -6.53
CA THR A 117 -3.90 -4.31 -5.67
C THR A 117 -4.89 -5.14 -6.45
N THR A 118 -5.36 -4.61 -7.58
CA THR A 118 -6.42 -5.22 -8.39
C THR A 118 -6.21 -4.89 -9.88
N PRO A 119 -5.10 -5.33 -10.51
CA PRO A 119 -4.69 -4.84 -11.84
C PRO A 119 -5.67 -5.17 -12.98
N GLY A 120 -6.67 -6.01 -12.72
CA GLY A 120 -7.76 -6.27 -13.68
C GLY A 120 -8.88 -5.23 -13.67
N GLY A 121 -8.93 -4.31 -12.71
CA GLY A 121 -10.03 -3.35 -12.58
C GLY A 121 -9.68 -2.03 -11.88
N CYS A 122 -8.44 -1.85 -11.49
CA CYS A 122 -7.94 -0.64 -10.84
C CYS A 122 -6.47 -0.43 -11.19
N ASP A 123 -6.06 0.82 -11.37
CA ASP A 123 -4.65 1.18 -11.60
C ASP A 123 -3.88 1.46 -10.31
N GLU A 124 -4.43 1.12 -9.15
CA GLU A 124 -3.78 1.32 -7.87
C GLU A 124 -2.48 0.54 -7.74
N ALA A 125 -1.39 1.29 -7.58
CA ALA A 125 -0.10 0.77 -7.14
C ALA A 125 0.13 1.14 -5.67
N VAL A 126 0.62 0.18 -4.87
CA VAL A 126 0.98 0.39 -3.47
C VAL A 126 2.46 0.09 -3.27
N ARG A 127 3.17 1.01 -2.63
CA ARG A 127 4.52 0.76 -2.11
C ARG A 127 4.44 0.46 -0.63
N ILE A 128 4.90 -0.73 -0.23
CA ILE A 128 4.99 -1.12 1.18
C ILE A 128 6.41 -0.85 1.65
N PHE A 129 6.54 0.03 2.63
CA PHE A 129 7.80 0.31 3.32
C PHE A 129 7.95 -0.57 4.55
N LEU A 130 9.18 -0.99 4.85
CA LEU A 130 9.61 -1.45 6.15
C LEU A 130 10.16 -0.25 6.92
N ALA A 131 9.64 0.00 8.12
CA ALA A 131 10.08 1.04 9.03
C ALA A 131 10.60 0.41 10.34
N ARG A 132 11.82 0.79 10.78
CA ARG A 132 12.48 0.30 12.00
C ARG A 132 13.05 1.45 12.82
N GLY A 133 13.53 1.16 14.04
CA GLY A 133 14.01 2.20 14.97
C GLY A 133 12.83 3.07 15.40
N LEU A 134 11.76 2.41 15.86
CA LEU A 134 10.51 3.07 16.20
C LEU A 134 10.63 3.86 17.49
N SER A 135 10.11 5.07 17.50
CA SER A 135 9.97 5.93 18.69
C SER A 135 8.59 6.57 18.72
N GLU A 136 8.08 6.81 19.93
CA GLU A 136 6.85 7.60 20.09
C GLU A 136 7.14 9.05 19.65
N ALA A 137 6.19 9.65 18.95
CA ALA A 137 6.31 11.04 18.54
C ALA A 137 6.03 11.97 19.74
N GLU A 138 6.73 13.11 19.77
CA GLU A 138 6.46 14.16 20.75
C GLU A 138 5.28 15.05 20.28
N GLY A 139 4.52 15.60 21.24
CA GLY A 139 3.40 16.51 20.96
C GLY A 139 2.02 15.87 21.14
N GLU A 140 0.99 16.64 20.81
CA GLU A 140 -0.39 16.15 20.89
C GLU A 140 -0.68 15.21 19.73
N ARG A 141 -1.45 14.16 20.01
CA ARG A 141 -1.97 13.24 18.99
C ARG A 141 -2.96 14.01 18.11
N PHE A 142 -2.93 13.76 16.80
CA PHE A 142 -3.96 14.28 15.92
C PHE A 142 -5.35 13.84 16.39
N GLU A 143 -6.33 14.76 16.32
CA GLU A 143 -7.72 14.39 16.50
C GLU A 143 -8.14 13.50 15.33
N VAL A 144 -8.34 12.22 15.63
CA VAL A 144 -8.89 11.26 14.68
C VAL A 144 -10.38 11.54 14.47
N SER A 145 -10.81 11.61 13.23
CA SER A 145 -12.20 11.90 12.85
C SER A 145 -12.78 10.82 11.94
N GLU A 146 -14.09 10.84 11.76
CA GLU A 146 -14.82 9.92 10.88
C GLU A 146 -14.52 8.44 11.19
N GLU A 147 -14.04 7.68 10.21
CA GLU A 147 -13.78 6.23 10.32
C GLU A 147 -12.60 5.92 11.25
N GLU A 148 -11.70 6.87 11.45
CA GLU A 148 -10.51 6.74 12.30
C GLU A 148 -10.81 6.88 13.80
N ALA A 149 -11.95 7.48 14.16
CA ALA A 149 -12.36 7.67 15.56
C ALA A 149 -12.55 6.36 16.35
N ASP A 150 -12.77 5.23 15.66
CA ASP A 150 -12.92 3.88 16.23
C ASP A 150 -11.72 2.97 15.89
N MET A 151 -10.55 3.56 15.62
CA MET A 151 -9.33 2.85 15.28
C MET A 151 -8.65 2.28 16.52
N GLU A 152 -8.36 0.99 16.49
CA GLU A 152 -7.62 0.29 17.53
C GLU A 152 -6.17 0.06 17.08
N LEU A 153 -5.19 0.32 17.94
CA LEU A 153 -3.78 0.04 17.68
C LEU A 153 -3.30 -1.17 18.48
N ALA A 154 -2.47 -2.01 17.87
CA ALA A 154 -1.82 -3.13 18.54
C ALA A 154 -0.40 -3.36 18.00
N ARG A 155 0.44 -4.03 18.77
CA ARG A 155 1.74 -4.54 18.37
C ARG A 155 1.72 -6.06 18.44
N VAL A 156 1.78 -6.72 17.28
CA VAL A 156 1.54 -8.17 17.13
C VAL A 156 2.79 -8.82 16.53
N GLY A 157 3.18 -9.97 17.09
CA GLY A 157 4.33 -10.72 16.58
C GLY A 157 4.16 -11.15 15.14
N THR A 158 5.20 -10.98 14.31
CA THR A 158 5.17 -11.32 12.88
C THR A 158 4.67 -12.74 12.62
N ALA A 159 5.11 -13.73 13.42
CA ALA A 159 4.68 -15.11 13.27
C ALA A 159 3.16 -15.31 13.54
N GLU A 160 2.57 -14.53 14.41
CA GLU A 160 1.12 -14.55 14.69
C GLU A 160 0.34 -13.99 13.50
N LEU A 161 0.78 -12.87 12.95
CA LEU A 161 0.17 -12.26 11.75
C LEU A 161 0.24 -13.22 10.55
N VAL A 162 1.39 -13.85 10.32
CA VAL A 162 1.53 -14.86 9.27
C VAL A 162 0.55 -16.02 9.46
N ARG A 163 0.41 -16.53 10.69
CA ARG A 163 -0.59 -17.59 10.97
C ARG A 163 -2.01 -17.12 10.67
N GLY A 164 -2.39 -15.89 11.08
CA GLY A 164 -3.70 -15.32 10.79
C GLY A 164 -3.98 -15.17 9.30
N VAL A 165 -2.98 -14.74 8.52
CA VAL A 165 -3.09 -14.68 7.04
C VAL A 165 -3.31 -16.08 6.45
N LEU A 166 -2.49 -17.05 6.84
CA LEU A 166 -2.59 -18.42 6.32
C LEU A 166 -3.86 -19.16 6.78
N ALA A 167 -4.40 -18.80 7.94
CA ALA A 167 -5.67 -19.32 8.42
C ALA A 167 -6.91 -18.66 7.76
N GLY A 168 -6.72 -17.61 6.95
CA GLY A 168 -7.82 -16.85 6.36
C GLY A 168 -8.59 -16.02 7.38
N GLU A 169 -7.93 -15.51 8.40
CA GLU A 169 -8.48 -14.66 9.46
C GLU A 169 -8.10 -13.19 9.27
N LEU A 170 -7.04 -12.90 8.49
CA LEU A 170 -6.56 -11.56 8.15
C LEU A 170 -6.63 -11.37 6.63
N HIS A 171 -7.39 -10.36 6.18
CA HIS A 171 -7.76 -10.20 4.78
C HIS A 171 -7.22 -8.93 4.13
N ASN A 172 -6.63 -7.99 4.90
CA ASN A 172 -6.05 -6.80 4.29
C ASN A 172 -4.83 -7.17 3.44
N ASN A 173 -4.83 -6.73 2.17
CA ASN A 173 -3.79 -7.10 1.21
C ASN A 173 -2.41 -6.54 1.60
N CYS A 174 -2.33 -5.28 2.05
CA CYS A 174 -1.05 -4.65 2.44
C CYS A 174 -0.44 -5.34 3.65
N LEU A 175 -1.26 -5.67 4.67
CA LEU A 175 -0.83 -6.45 5.83
C LEU A 175 -0.33 -7.84 5.39
N ALA A 176 -1.13 -8.57 4.62
CA ALA A 176 -0.81 -9.93 4.20
C ALA A 176 0.48 -9.98 3.38
N VAL A 177 0.58 -9.15 2.33
CA VAL A 177 1.77 -9.08 1.48
C VAL A 177 2.98 -8.60 2.30
N GLY A 178 2.82 -7.58 3.13
CA GLY A 178 3.89 -7.01 3.96
C GLY A 178 4.49 -8.04 4.91
N VAL A 179 3.67 -8.77 5.69
CA VAL A 179 4.22 -9.74 6.66
C VAL A 179 4.83 -10.97 5.98
N LEU A 180 4.28 -11.40 4.84
CA LEU A 180 4.87 -12.50 4.06
C LEU A 180 6.18 -12.08 3.40
N ALA A 181 6.27 -10.86 2.84
CA ALA A 181 7.50 -10.31 2.27
C ALA A 181 8.59 -10.12 3.34
N LEU A 182 8.25 -9.59 4.52
CA LEU A 182 9.18 -9.50 5.65
C LEU A 182 9.71 -10.89 6.04
N THR A 183 8.81 -11.87 6.16
CA THR A 183 9.19 -13.24 6.52
C THR A 183 10.14 -13.85 5.49
N ALA A 184 9.86 -13.64 4.20
CA ALA A 184 10.74 -14.08 3.13
C ALA A 184 12.11 -13.39 3.15
N ALA A 185 12.14 -12.07 3.39
CA ALA A 185 13.40 -11.32 3.51
C ALA A 185 14.25 -11.81 4.69
N LEU A 186 13.63 -12.05 5.85
CA LEU A 186 14.32 -12.58 7.04
C LEU A 186 14.85 -14.01 6.86
N ALA A 187 14.17 -14.83 6.08
CA ALA A 187 14.58 -16.20 5.76
C ALA A 187 15.63 -16.27 4.64
N GLY A 188 15.77 -15.21 3.83
CA GLY A 188 16.71 -15.10 2.73
C GLY A 188 17.94 -14.24 3.07
N ASP A 189 18.19 -13.22 2.24
CA ASP A 189 19.40 -12.38 2.34
C ASP A 189 19.31 -11.31 3.44
N GLY A 190 18.24 -11.27 4.21
CA GLY A 190 18.03 -10.36 5.31
C GLY A 190 17.51 -8.98 4.88
N ILE A 191 17.17 -8.18 5.88
CA ILE A 191 16.58 -6.83 5.69
C ILE A 191 17.54 -5.89 4.93
N GLU A 192 18.84 -6.05 5.13
CA GLU A 192 19.86 -5.20 4.50
C GLU A 192 19.94 -5.37 2.98
N SER A 193 19.38 -6.46 2.43
CA SER A 193 19.26 -6.69 0.98
C SER A 193 18.08 -5.96 0.34
N LEU A 194 17.17 -5.42 1.14
CA LEU A 194 16.01 -4.68 0.65
C LEU A 194 16.44 -3.39 -0.05
N ARG A 195 15.64 -2.95 -1.02
CA ARG A 195 15.86 -1.71 -1.75
C ARG A 195 15.85 -0.50 -0.81
N PRO A 196 16.70 0.53 -1.05
CA PRO A 196 16.64 1.77 -0.29
C PRO A 196 15.26 2.45 -0.42
N ALA A 197 14.91 3.27 0.55
CA ALA A 197 13.59 3.93 0.60
C ALA A 197 13.31 4.80 -0.65
N GLU A 198 14.35 5.40 -1.22
CA GLU A 198 14.29 6.26 -2.41
C GLU A 198 14.42 5.48 -3.73
N ALA A 199 14.36 4.13 -3.67
CA ALA A 199 14.46 3.33 -4.89
C ALA A 199 13.39 3.72 -5.92
N PRO A 200 13.73 3.76 -7.23
CA PRO A 200 12.78 4.05 -8.28
C PRO A 200 11.52 3.18 -8.19
N TRP A 201 10.38 3.77 -8.53
CA TRP A 201 9.10 3.08 -8.53
C TRP A 201 8.47 3.08 -9.92
N PRO A 202 8.87 2.15 -10.82
CA PRO A 202 8.39 2.14 -12.21
C PRO A 202 6.88 1.94 -12.34
N ALA A 203 6.26 1.21 -11.40
CA ALA A 203 4.82 0.98 -11.39
C ALA A 203 4.00 2.27 -11.21
N ARG A 204 4.59 3.27 -10.55
CA ARG A 204 4.04 4.60 -10.38
C ARG A 204 5.18 5.62 -10.39
N PRO A 205 5.60 6.10 -11.57
CA PRO A 205 6.63 7.12 -11.67
C PRO A 205 6.22 8.36 -10.86
N PHE A 206 7.09 8.77 -9.97
CA PHE A 206 6.97 10.00 -9.21
C PHE A 206 7.72 11.11 -9.96
N GLU A 207 6.99 12.13 -10.40
CA GLU A 207 7.58 13.34 -10.97
C GLU A 207 7.93 14.29 -9.83
N SER A 208 9.24 14.50 -9.60
CA SER A 208 9.79 15.39 -8.58
C SER A 208 9.65 16.87 -8.95
#